data_1188563008522b8129db8873a0a468d1
#
_entry.id   1188563008522b8129db8873a0a468d1
#
_cell.length_a   1.000
_cell.length_b   1.000
_cell.length_c   1.000
_cell.angle_alpha   90.00
_cell.angle_beta   90.00
_cell.angle_gamma   90.00
#
_symmetry.space_group_name_H-M   'P 1'
#
loop_
_entity.id
_entity.type
_entity.pdbx_description
1 polymer ?
#
loop_
_entity_poly.entity_id
_entity_poly.type
_entity_poly.pdbx_seq_one_letter_code
_entity_poly.pdbx_strand_id
1 'polypeptide(L)'
;QCLSHDPARLAIIDLTGEARRDVSFGTLSDMVDGLARALAQRVQPGDRVGVLLGQSPWCAAAHLAIWKIGAISVPLFKLFKYDALASRVRDAGVTLVLTDPEGRDLLGGLATPLMADSVGVAGDPVAFADTGPDDPAVLIYTSGTTGSPKGALHGHRVLTGHLPGVSLSHDVLGQDGDCLWTPADWAWIGGLFDVAMPGLALGVPVVAARLAKFSSDACARIIREGDVRNVFFPPTALRMLKAEGTTIAGLRSVASGGE
;
A
#
# COMPACT_ATOMS: atom_id res chain seq x y z
N GLN A 1 -11.05 -3.18 10.16
CA GLN A 1 -11.59 -4.02 9.09
C GLN A 1 -10.48 -4.86 8.42
N CYS A 2 -9.36 -4.24 7.95
CA CYS A 2 -8.25 -4.96 7.28
C CYS A 2 -7.54 -6.03 8.14
N LEU A 3 -7.76 -6.08 9.43
CA LEU A 3 -7.15 -7.06 10.36
C LEU A 3 -8.20 -7.91 11.09
N SER A 4 -9.48 -7.86 10.68
CA SER A 4 -10.57 -8.55 11.36
C SER A 4 -10.91 -9.92 10.76
N HIS A 5 -9.97 -10.53 10.05
CA HIS A 5 -10.11 -11.84 9.42
C HIS A 5 -9.46 -12.95 10.28
N ASP A 6 -9.77 -14.20 9.95
CA ASP A 6 -9.11 -15.35 10.57
C ASP A 6 -7.58 -15.19 10.46
N PRO A 7 -6.84 -15.25 11.57
CA PRO A 7 -5.38 -15.08 11.58
C PRO A 7 -4.62 -16.07 10.67
N ALA A 8 -5.17 -17.26 10.43
CA ALA A 8 -4.55 -18.25 9.57
C ALA A 8 -4.78 -17.99 8.06
N ARG A 9 -5.76 -17.13 7.73
CA ARG A 9 -6.06 -16.79 6.33
C ARG A 9 -4.93 -16.02 5.68
N LEU A 10 -4.66 -16.32 4.40
CA LEU A 10 -3.68 -15.60 3.58
C LEU A 10 -4.12 -14.13 3.37
N ALA A 11 -3.20 -13.22 3.65
CA ALA A 11 -3.41 -11.77 3.47
C ALA A 11 -2.58 -11.22 2.31
N ILE A 12 -1.27 -11.54 2.28
CA ILE A 12 -0.36 -11.02 1.26
C ILE A 12 0.52 -12.13 0.72
N ILE A 13 0.61 -12.21 -0.61
CA ILE A 13 1.60 -13.01 -1.32
C ILE A 13 2.78 -12.09 -1.65
N ASP A 14 3.90 -12.29 -1.00
CA ASP A 14 5.10 -11.48 -1.18
C ASP A 14 6.03 -12.10 -2.22
N LEU A 15 6.15 -11.41 -3.35
CA LEU A 15 7.04 -11.73 -4.46
C LEU A 15 8.18 -10.70 -4.61
N THR A 16 8.49 -9.96 -3.55
CA THR A 16 9.54 -8.93 -3.57
C THR A 16 10.95 -9.50 -3.38
N GLY A 17 11.08 -10.71 -2.84
CA GLY A 17 12.32 -11.46 -2.66
C GLY A 17 12.57 -12.47 -3.78
N GLU A 18 13.57 -13.33 -3.57
CA GLU A 18 13.94 -14.40 -4.52
C GLU A 18 12.89 -15.53 -4.59
N ALA A 19 12.16 -15.76 -3.50
CA ALA A 19 11.14 -16.78 -3.39
C ALA A 19 9.81 -16.18 -2.92
N ARG A 20 8.71 -16.79 -3.34
CA ARG A 20 7.38 -16.48 -2.84
C ARG A 20 7.30 -16.72 -1.33
N ARG A 21 6.75 -15.75 -0.61
CA ARG A 21 6.45 -15.84 0.81
C ARG A 21 4.99 -15.50 1.05
N ASP A 22 4.27 -16.39 1.70
CA ASP A 22 2.88 -16.18 2.07
C ASP A 22 2.80 -15.58 3.47
N VAL A 23 2.09 -14.46 3.60
CA VAL A 23 1.90 -13.72 4.86
C VAL A 23 0.43 -13.82 5.25
N SER A 24 0.17 -14.43 6.41
CA SER A 24 -1.19 -14.54 6.96
C SER A 24 -1.67 -13.24 7.59
N PHE A 25 -2.98 -13.12 7.85
CA PHE A 25 -3.53 -11.99 8.61
C PHE A 25 -2.96 -11.91 10.03
N GLY A 26 -2.67 -13.05 10.66
CA GLY A 26 -2.00 -13.08 11.97
C GLY A 26 -0.60 -12.48 11.90
N THR A 27 0.21 -12.93 10.95
CA THR A 27 1.55 -12.37 10.73
C THR A 27 1.51 -10.87 10.40
N LEU A 28 0.56 -10.46 9.55
CA LEU A 28 0.37 -9.04 9.24
C LEU A 28 -0.02 -8.24 10.48
N SER A 29 -0.90 -8.78 11.34
CA SER A 29 -1.28 -8.15 12.60
C SER A 29 -0.08 -7.96 13.54
N ASP A 30 0.78 -8.98 13.68
CA ASP A 30 2.00 -8.88 14.48
C ASP A 30 2.95 -7.80 13.96
N MET A 31 3.12 -7.70 12.63
CA MET A 31 3.89 -6.64 11.99
C MET A 31 3.30 -5.25 12.29
N VAL A 32 1.98 -5.10 12.19
CA VAL A 32 1.26 -3.86 12.51
C VAL A 32 1.47 -3.48 13.97
N ASP A 33 1.34 -4.43 14.89
CA ASP A 33 1.53 -4.17 16.32
C ASP A 33 2.97 -3.79 16.66
N GLY A 34 3.94 -4.44 16.06
CA GLY A 34 5.35 -4.07 16.19
C GLY A 34 5.62 -2.63 15.78
N LEU A 35 5.16 -2.25 14.59
CA LEU A 35 5.29 -0.89 14.08
C LEU A 35 4.51 0.12 14.93
N ALA A 36 3.29 -0.19 15.34
CA ALA A 36 2.47 0.66 16.18
C ALA A 36 3.13 0.97 17.53
N ARG A 37 3.73 -0.05 18.18
CA ARG A 37 4.52 0.16 19.43
C ARG A 37 5.71 1.09 19.20
N ALA A 38 6.45 0.89 18.12
CA ALA A 38 7.60 1.73 17.80
C ALA A 38 7.20 3.18 17.47
N LEU A 39 6.07 3.36 16.80
CA LEU A 39 5.51 4.67 16.45
C LEU A 39 4.95 5.39 17.68
N ALA A 40 4.19 4.73 18.55
CA ALA A 40 3.56 5.33 19.73
C ALA A 40 4.56 5.97 20.72
N GLN A 41 5.83 5.59 20.64
CA GLN A 41 6.90 6.21 21.41
C GLN A 41 7.44 7.53 20.80
N ARG A 42 7.03 7.87 19.58
CA ARG A 42 7.65 8.93 18.77
C ARG A 42 6.66 9.93 18.17
N VAL A 43 5.41 9.54 18.02
CA VAL A 43 4.36 10.34 17.37
C VAL A 43 3.08 10.32 18.19
N GLN A 44 2.26 11.34 18.03
CA GLN A 44 0.95 11.49 18.66
C GLN A 44 -0.17 11.29 17.61
N PRO A 45 -1.41 11.00 18.05
CA PRO A 45 -2.56 11.05 17.16
C PRO A 45 -2.63 12.36 16.38
N GLY A 46 -2.89 12.29 15.06
CA GLY A 46 -2.91 13.43 14.16
C GLY A 46 -1.54 13.83 13.58
N ASP A 47 -0.43 13.28 14.07
CA ASP A 47 0.87 13.49 13.41
C ASP A 47 0.95 12.83 12.04
N ARG A 48 1.71 13.45 11.12
CA ARG A 48 1.93 12.92 9.76
C ARG A 48 3.18 12.06 9.76
N VAL A 49 3.03 10.79 9.37
CA VAL A 49 4.12 9.82 9.26
C VAL A 49 4.28 9.42 7.80
N GLY A 50 5.46 9.62 7.25
CA GLY A 50 5.78 9.22 5.89
C GLY A 50 5.89 7.70 5.74
N VAL A 51 5.45 7.17 4.60
CA VAL A 51 5.67 5.77 4.20
C VAL A 51 6.43 5.79 2.87
N LEU A 52 7.74 5.55 2.94
CA LEU A 52 8.64 5.49 1.79
C LEU A 52 9.08 4.04 1.56
N LEU A 53 8.12 3.22 1.19
CA LEU A 53 8.27 1.79 0.96
C LEU A 53 7.63 1.43 -0.38
N GLY A 54 8.26 0.55 -1.14
CA GLY A 54 7.59 -0.07 -2.29
C GLY A 54 6.58 -1.13 -1.84
N GLN A 55 5.80 -1.67 -2.79
CA GLN A 55 4.88 -2.78 -2.51
C GLN A 55 5.60 -3.87 -1.70
N SER A 56 5.07 -4.15 -0.53
CA SER A 56 5.60 -5.18 0.38
C SER A 56 4.63 -5.38 1.56
N PRO A 57 4.72 -6.49 2.29
CA PRO A 57 3.97 -6.64 3.54
C PRO A 57 4.25 -5.50 4.54
N TRP A 58 5.49 -5.01 4.60
CA TRP A 58 5.86 -3.89 5.47
C TRP A 58 5.22 -2.57 5.04
N CYS A 59 4.99 -2.35 3.75
CA CYS A 59 4.27 -1.17 3.26
C CYS A 59 2.80 -1.18 3.74
N ALA A 60 2.11 -2.31 3.60
CA ALA A 60 0.75 -2.47 4.12
C ALA A 60 0.70 -2.31 5.64
N ALA A 61 1.60 -3.00 6.36
CA ALA A 61 1.69 -2.91 7.81
C ALA A 61 1.98 -1.48 8.29
N ALA A 62 2.80 -0.71 7.56
CA ALA A 62 3.13 0.68 7.88
C ALA A 62 1.87 1.57 7.89
N HIS A 63 1.06 1.51 6.84
CA HIS A 63 -0.19 2.27 6.78
C HIS A 63 -1.15 1.88 7.91
N LEU A 64 -1.35 0.57 8.12
CA LEU A 64 -2.24 0.06 9.14
C LEU A 64 -1.77 0.42 10.56
N ALA A 65 -0.46 0.39 10.82
CA ALA A 65 0.11 0.76 12.11
C ALA A 65 -0.05 2.26 12.42
N ILE A 66 0.15 3.11 11.41
CA ILE A 66 -0.05 4.56 11.52
C ILE A 66 -1.51 4.86 11.87
N TRP A 67 -2.46 4.23 11.15
CA TRP A 67 -3.89 4.42 11.43
C TRP A 67 -4.31 3.82 12.77
N LYS A 68 -3.70 2.70 13.19
CA LYS A 68 -3.99 2.06 14.47
C LYS A 68 -3.74 2.97 15.66
N ILE A 69 -2.75 3.85 15.57
CA ILE A 69 -2.41 4.83 16.64
C ILE A 69 -3.05 6.22 16.42
N GLY A 70 -3.93 6.37 15.42
CA GLY A 70 -4.62 7.63 15.12
C GLY A 70 -3.74 8.68 14.42
N ALA A 71 -2.60 8.29 13.85
CA ALA A 71 -1.75 9.16 13.06
C ALA A 71 -2.16 9.15 11.57
N ILE A 72 -1.62 10.08 10.79
CA ILE A 72 -1.94 10.29 9.37
C ILE A 72 -0.80 9.73 8.52
N SER A 73 -1.08 8.78 7.65
CA SER A 73 -0.06 8.26 6.73
C SER A 73 0.12 9.19 5.52
N VAL A 74 1.39 9.38 5.14
CA VAL A 74 1.77 10.16 3.94
C VAL A 74 2.53 9.22 3.01
N PRO A 75 1.86 8.62 1.99
CA PRO A 75 2.54 7.78 1.01
C PRO A 75 3.56 8.59 0.22
N LEU A 76 4.79 8.09 0.13
CA LEU A 76 5.90 8.72 -0.58
C LEU A 76 6.46 7.74 -1.62
N PHE A 77 6.57 8.20 -2.86
CA PHE A 77 6.98 7.35 -3.97
C PHE A 77 8.50 7.27 -4.08
N LYS A 78 9.05 6.07 -4.09
CA LYS A 78 10.50 5.83 -4.11
C LYS A 78 11.21 6.31 -5.38
N LEU A 79 10.49 6.51 -6.49
CA LEU A 79 11.07 7.06 -7.72
C LEU A 79 11.08 8.60 -7.76
N PHE A 80 10.62 9.27 -6.70
CA PHE A 80 10.80 10.72 -6.60
C PHE A 80 12.27 11.07 -6.43
N LYS A 81 12.73 12.08 -7.19
CA LYS A 81 14.00 12.74 -6.91
C LYS A 81 13.93 13.53 -5.62
N TYR A 82 15.09 13.84 -5.05
CA TYR A 82 15.23 14.52 -3.75
C TYR A 82 14.32 15.75 -3.60
N ASP A 83 14.30 16.67 -4.56
CA ASP A 83 13.49 17.90 -4.46
C ASP A 83 11.98 17.60 -4.41
N ALA A 84 11.52 16.62 -5.19
CA ALA A 84 10.13 16.22 -5.19
C ALA A 84 9.73 15.53 -3.88
N LEU A 85 10.63 14.76 -3.28
CA LEU A 85 10.44 14.16 -1.97
C LEU A 85 10.48 15.24 -0.88
N ALA A 86 11.47 16.12 -0.91
CA ALA A 86 11.66 17.21 0.05
C ALA A 86 10.45 18.16 0.09
N SER A 87 9.89 18.49 -1.07
CA SER A 87 8.70 19.33 -1.16
C SER A 87 7.53 18.74 -0.39
N ARG A 88 7.26 17.44 -0.55
CA ARG A 88 6.14 16.75 0.11
C ARG A 88 6.36 16.56 1.61
N VAL A 89 7.57 16.16 1.99
CA VAL A 89 7.95 15.97 3.39
C VAL A 89 7.81 17.29 4.17
N ARG A 90 8.27 18.41 3.60
CA ARG A 90 8.17 19.73 4.23
C ARG A 90 6.74 20.25 4.26
N ASP A 91 6.01 20.15 3.16
CA ASP A 91 4.62 20.62 3.06
C ASP A 91 3.70 19.85 4.02
N ALA A 92 3.85 18.54 4.10
CA ALA A 92 3.11 17.72 5.06
C ALA A 92 3.58 17.87 6.52
N GLY A 93 4.74 18.47 6.76
CA GLY A 93 5.34 18.52 8.10
C GLY A 93 5.71 17.14 8.63
N VAL A 94 6.14 16.23 7.77
CA VAL A 94 6.57 14.88 8.15
C VAL A 94 7.93 14.95 8.83
N THR A 95 8.01 14.40 10.04
CA THR A 95 9.25 14.34 10.83
C THR A 95 9.80 12.91 10.95
N LEU A 96 8.94 11.91 10.77
CA LEU A 96 9.27 10.48 10.85
C LEU A 96 8.80 9.77 9.59
N VAL A 97 9.64 8.89 9.04
CA VAL A 97 9.33 8.11 7.83
C VAL A 97 9.61 6.62 8.06
N LEU A 98 8.58 5.79 7.91
CA LEU A 98 8.76 4.34 7.81
C LEU A 98 9.35 4.02 6.43
N THR A 99 10.48 3.31 6.42
CA THR A 99 11.26 3.10 5.21
C THR A 99 12.10 1.82 5.27
N ASP A 100 12.84 1.57 4.21
CA ASP A 100 13.87 0.54 4.07
C ASP A 100 15.25 1.20 3.79
N PRO A 101 16.36 0.42 3.67
CA PRO A 101 17.69 1.00 3.44
C PRO A 101 17.77 1.92 2.23
N GLU A 102 17.14 1.54 1.11
CA GLU A 102 17.09 2.37 -0.09
C GLU A 102 16.34 3.69 0.14
N GLY A 103 15.18 3.64 0.79
CA GLY A 103 14.38 4.84 1.09
C GLY A 103 15.06 5.74 2.12
N ARG A 104 15.79 5.19 3.10
CA ARG A 104 16.62 5.98 4.01
C ARG A 104 17.65 6.81 3.25
N ASP A 105 18.31 6.21 2.28
CA ASP A 105 19.34 6.90 1.48
C ASP A 105 18.71 7.99 0.60
N LEU A 106 17.49 7.75 0.06
CA LEU A 106 16.71 8.75 -0.67
C LEU A 106 16.26 9.93 0.19
N LEU A 107 15.98 9.70 1.48
CA LEU A 107 15.58 10.77 2.40
C LEU A 107 16.67 11.80 2.62
N GLY A 108 17.96 11.43 2.57
CA GLY A 108 19.06 12.36 2.66
C GLY A 108 19.00 13.32 3.86
N GLY A 109 18.43 12.90 4.98
CA GLY A 109 18.27 13.71 6.20
C GLY A 109 17.03 14.61 6.26
N LEU A 110 16.07 14.50 5.33
CA LEU A 110 14.82 15.29 5.34
C LEU A 110 13.92 15.01 6.54
N ALA A 111 13.92 13.78 7.04
CA ALA A 111 13.15 13.33 8.19
C ALA A 111 13.88 12.17 8.87
N THR A 112 13.46 11.81 10.08
CA THR A 112 14.01 10.67 10.81
C THR A 112 13.53 9.36 10.18
N PRO A 113 14.42 8.48 9.68
CA PRO A 113 14.01 7.18 9.17
C PRO A 113 13.75 6.19 10.31
N LEU A 114 12.68 5.42 10.21
CA LEU A 114 12.42 4.24 11.02
C LEU A 114 12.36 3.03 10.08
N MET A 115 13.33 2.12 10.25
CA MET A 115 13.44 0.92 9.41
C MET A 115 12.29 -0.03 9.74
N ALA A 116 11.37 -0.24 8.79
CA ALA A 116 10.15 -1.00 9.03
C ALA A 116 10.42 -2.47 9.34
N ASP A 117 11.39 -3.09 8.66
CA ASP A 117 11.77 -4.49 8.83
C ASP A 117 12.68 -4.77 10.04
N SER A 118 13.18 -3.72 10.69
CA SER A 118 14.04 -3.83 11.87
C SER A 118 13.27 -3.73 13.18
N VAL A 119 11.94 -3.50 13.11
CA VAL A 119 11.10 -3.40 14.29
C VAL A 119 10.74 -4.81 14.80
N GLY A 120 10.91 -5.04 16.10
CA GLY A 120 10.50 -6.29 16.73
C GLY A 120 8.98 -6.48 16.67
N VAL A 121 8.54 -7.62 16.14
CA VAL A 121 7.10 -7.94 16.04
C VAL A 121 6.52 -8.51 17.33
N ALA A 122 7.36 -9.11 18.17
CA ALA A 122 6.94 -9.68 19.46
C ALA A 122 6.50 -8.61 20.47
N GLY A 123 5.48 -8.91 21.26
CA GLY A 123 4.97 -8.05 22.33
C GLY A 123 3.43 -7.95 22.32
N ASP A 124 2.87 -7.29 23.32
CA ASP A 124 1.43 -7.15 23.45
C ASP A 124 0.82 -6.33 22.31
N PRO A 125 -0.41 -6.65 21.88
CA PRO A 125 -1.14 -5.87 20.89
C PRO A 125 -1.35 -4.42 21.36
N VAL A 126 -1.22 -3.48 20.42
CA VAL A 126 -1.54 -2.07 20.64
C VAL A 126 -3.05 -1.86 20.47
N ALA A 127 -3.66 -1.14 21.41
CA ALA A 127 -5.06 -0.77 21.25
C ALA A 127 -5.26 0.18 20.04
N PHE A 128 -6.39 0.05 19.36
CA PHE A 128 -6.77 1.01 18.34
C PHE A 128 -7.10 2.36 18.96
N ALA A 129 -6.61 3.43 18.35
CA ALA A 129 -7.07 4.78 18.68
C ALA A 129 -8.58 4.90 18.40
N ASP A 130 -9.26 5.69 19.21
CA ASP A 130 -10.68 6.01 19.02
C ASP A 130 -10.80 7.05 17.90
N THR A 131 -10.94 6.57 16.67
CA THR A 131 -11.05 7.41 15.47
C THR A 131 -12.40 7.20 14.77
N GLY A 132 -13.02 8.31 14.38
CA GLY A 132 -14.24 8.31 13.58
C GLY A 132 -13.96 8.26 12.06
N PRO A 133 -15.01 8.07 11.25
CA PRO A 133 -14.86 7.97 9.79
C PRO A 133 -14.33 9.24 9.13
N ASP A 134 -14.53 10.40 9.73
CA ASP A 134 -14.08 11.70 9.21
C ASP A 134 -12.73 12.15 9.75
N ASP A 135 -12.18 11.44 10.75
CA ASP A 135 -10.86 11.75 11.27
C ASP A 135 -9.80 11.50 10.20
N PRO A 136 -8.80 12.39 10.10
CA PRO A 136 -7.74 12.29 9.11
C PRO A 136 -6.99 10.97 9.16
N ALA A 137 -6.82 10.31 8.03
CA ALA A 137 -6.14 9.01 7.94
C ALA A 137 -4.96 9.03 6.95
N VAL A 138 -5.12 9.66 5.80
CA VAL A 138 -4.09 9.64 4.76
C VAL A 138 -4.03 10.97 4.01
N LEU A 139 -2.81 11.45 3.76
CA LEU A 139 -2.52 12.63 2.97
C LEU A 139 -1.80 12.21 1.69
N ILE A 140 -2.52 12.23 0.56
CA ILE A 140 -2.00 11.79 -0.74
C ILE A 140 -1.69 13.01 -1.60
N TYR A 141 -0.47 13.06 -2.16
CA TYR A 141 -0.07 14.12 -3.06
C TYR A 141 -0.39 13.80 -4.52
N THR A 142 -1.07 14.74 -5.16
CA THR A 142 -1.34 14.69 -6.61
C THR A 142 -0.47 15.71 -7.35
N SER A 143 -0.30 15.49 -8.66
CA SER A 143 0.52 16.34 -9.54
C SER A 143 -0.11 17.69 -9.87
N GLY A 144 -0.93 18.28 -9.07
CA GLY A 144 -1.63 19.55 -9.23
C GLY A 144 -1.46 20.26 -10.59
N THR A 145 -2.51 20.83 -11.13
CA THR A 145 -2.50 21.56 -12.43
C THR A 145 -1.66 22.85 -12.41
N THR A 146 -1.19 23.30 -11.24
CA THR A 146 -0.48 24.58 -11.03
C THR A 146 1.01 24.41 -10.72
N GLY A 147 1.59 23.24 -10.96
CA GLY A 147 3.04 23.00 -10.83
C GLY A 147 3.54 22.54 -9.46
N SER A 148 2.96 22.97 -8.35
CA SER A 148 3.30 22.46 -7.02
C SER A 148 2.41 21.28 -6.64
N PRO A 149 2.96 20.22 -6.01
CA PRO A 149 2.14 19.11 -5.51
C PRO A 149 1.12 19.59 -4.50
N LYS A 150 -0.11 19.07 -4.58
CA LYS A 150 -1.17 19.36 -3.61
C LYS A 150 -1.50 18.12 -2.82
N GLY A 151 -1.48 18.23 -1.49
CA GLY A 151 -1.89 17.18 -0.58
C GLY A 151 -3.42 17.13 -0.46
N ALA A 152 -4.01 15.99 -0.80
CA ALA A 152 -5.42 15.69 -0.56
C ALA A 152 -5.54 14.88 0.74
N LEU A 153 -6.16 15.49 1.76
CA LEU A 153 -6.38 14.85 3.05
C LEU A 153 -7.69 14.06 3.02
N HIS A 154 -7.62 12.78 3.36
CA HIS A 154 -8.76 11.87 3.42
C HIS A 154 -8.96 11.35 4.84
N GLY A 155 -10.23 11.26 5.25
CA GLY A 155 -10.61 10.59 6.50
C GLY A 155 -10.62 9.06 6.36
N HIS A 156 -10.79 8.37 7.50
CA HIS A 156 -10.83 6.89 7.54
C HIS A 156 -11.90 6.29 6.62
N ARG A 157 -12.99 7.02 6.34
CA ARG A 157 -14.05 6.58 5.41
C ARG A 157 -13.58 6.40 3.97
N VAL A 158 -12.37 6.87 3.58
CA VAL A 158 -11.84 6.68 2.23
C VAL A 158 -11.85 5.22 1.82
N LEU A 159 -11.47 4.31 2.72
CA LEU A 159 -11.49 2.88 2.44
C LEU A 159 -12.92 2.39 2.18
N THR A 160 -13.85 2.66 3.09
CA THR A 160 -15.24 2.22 2.92
C THR A 160 -15.92 2.84 1.70
N GLY A 161 -15.50 4.05 1.31
CA GLY A 161 -15.95 4.70 0.08
C GLY A 161 -15.47 4.02 -1.21
N HIS A 162 -14.26 3.44 -1.19
CA HIS A 162 -13.70 2.70 -2.33
C HIS A 162 -14.30 1.28 -2.47
N LEU A 163 -14.64 0.59 -1.37
CA LEU A 163 -15.03 -0.82 -1.38
C LEU A 163 -16.15 -1.17 -2.39
N PRO A 164 -17.28 -0.42 -2.49
CA PRO A 164 -18.33 -0.75 -3.44
C PRO A 164 -17.86 -0.67 -4.89
N GLY A 165 -17.10 0.39 -5.24
CA GLY A 165 -16.55 0.58 -6.59
C GLY A 165 -15.57 -0.51 -6.97
N VAL A 166 -14.63 -0.85 -6.07
CA VAL A 166 -13.65 -1.92 -6.28
C VAL A 166 -14.34 -3.27 -6.40
N SER A 167 -15.27 -3.60 -5.51
CA SER A 167 -16.01 -4.87 -5.57
C SER A 167 -16.77 -5.00 -6.89
N LEU A 168 -17.47 -3.95 -7.31
CA LEU A 168 -18.24 -3.96 -8.56
C LEU A 168 -17.33 -4.06 -9.80
N SER A 169 -16.22 -3.34 -9.83
CA SER A 169 -15.27 -3.37 -10.95
C SER A 169 -14.64 -4.75 -11.17
N HIS A 170 -14.60 -5.56 -10.13
CA HIS A 170 -14.11 -6.93 -10.15
C HIS A 170 -15.22 -7.99 -10.14
N ASP A 171 -16.42 -7.64 -10.57
CA ASP A 171 -17.56 -8.56 -10.62
C ASP A 171 -17.81 -9.26 -9.28
N VAL A 172 -18.06 -8.44 -8.25
CA VAL A 172 -18.22 -8.85 -6.84
C VAL A 172 -16.97 -9.54 -6.30
N LEU A 173 -15.98 -8.73 -5.94
CA LEU A 173 -14.71 -9.18 -5.36
C LEU A 173 -14.92 -9.95 -4.04
N GLY A 174 -14.18 -11.01 -3.84
CA GLY A 174 -14.23 -11.89 -2.65
C GLY A 174 -14.79 -13.27 -2.95
N GLN A 175 -14.86 -13.67 -4.21
CA GLN A 175 -15.20 -15.01 -4.64
C GLN A 175 -14.03 -15.98 -4.38
N ASP A 176 -14.32 -17.27 -4.35
CA ASP A 176 -13.30 -18.31 -4.13
C ASP A 176 -12.19 -18.22 -5.17
N GLY A 177 -10.97 -18.19 -4.69
CA GLY A 177 -9.77 -18.07 -5.52
C GLY A 177 -9.45 -16.66 -5.99
N ASP A 178 -10.21 -15.63 -5.60
CA ASP A 178 -9.83 -14.26 -5.89
C ASP A 178 -8.49 -13.91 -5.24
N CYS A 179 -7.64 -13.24 -6.02
CA CYS A 179 -6.36 -12.70 -5.60
C CYS A 179 -6.06 -11.44 -6.41
N LEU A 180 -5.82 -10.34 -5.70
CA LEU A 180 -5.65 -9.01 -6.29
C LEU A 180 -4.18 -8.68 -6.54
N TRP A 181 -3.92 -7.99 -7.65
CA TRP A 181 -2.63 -7.38 -7.94
C TRP A 181 -2.77 -6.11 -8.78
N THR A 182 -1.75 -5.26 -8.75
CA THR A 182 -1.57 -4.11 -9.64
C THR A 182 -0.09 -3.83 -9.87
N PRO A 183 0.33 -3.43 -11.09
CA PRO A 183 1.66 -2.89 -11.30
C PRO A 183 1.82 -1.44 -10.77
N ALA A 184 0.73 -0.76 -10.38
CA ALA A 184 0.79 0.56 -9.79
C ALA A 184 1.39 0.51 -8.39
N ASP A 185 2.29 1.45 -8.07
CA ASP A 185 2.87 1.55 -6.73
C ASP A 185 1.80 1.93 -5.69
N TRP A 186 1.94 1.38 -4.47
CA TRP A 186 1.01 1.66 -3.36
C TRP A 186 1.19 3.06 -2.74
N ALA A 187 2.16 3.84 -3.23
CA ALA A 187 2.23 5.26 -2.91
C ALA A 187 1.15 6.10 -3.63
N TRP A 188 0.45 5.52 -4.62
CA TRP A 188 -0.65 6.15 -5.33
C TRP A 188 -2.00 5.62 -4.87
N ILE A 189 -3.04 6.47 -4.99
CA ILE A 189 -4.39 6.11 -4.52
C ILE A 189 -4.91 4.82 -5.17
N GLY A 190 -4.68 4.63 -6.48
CA GLY A 190 -5.09 3.42 -7.21
C GLY A 190 -4.43 2.15 -6.66
N GLY A 191 -3.12 2.17 -6.40
CA GLY A 191 -2.43 1.04 -5.81
C GLY A 191 -2.86 0.76 -4.37
N LEU A 192 -3.03 1.81 -3.56
CA LEU A 192 -3.33 1.69 -2.15
C LEU A 192 -4.82 1.40 -1.88
N PHE A 193 -5.74 2.18 -2.50
CA PHE A 193 -7.17 2.13 -2.18
C PHE A 193 -8.05 1.46 -3.24
N ASP A 194 -7.50 1.07 -4.40
CA ASP A 194 -8.22 0.21 -5.33
C ASP A 194 -7.69 -1.24 -5.32
N VAL A 195 -6.56 -1.52 -4.64
CA VAL A 195 -5.98 -2.87 -4.56
C VAL A 195 -5.60 -3.26 -3.14
N ALA A 196 -4.57 -2.64 -2.54
CA ALA A 196 -3.97 -3.12 -1.30
C ALA A 196 -4.98 -3.15 -0.13
N MET A 197 -5.54 -2.01 0.22
CA MET A 197 -6.44 -1.90 1.38
C MET A 197 -7.81 -2.54 1.14
N PRO A 198 -8.45 -2.42 -0.04
CA PRO A 198 -9.69 -3.15 -0.33
C PRO A 198 -9.51 -4.67 -0.30
N GLY A 199 -8.44 -5.21 -0.87
CA GLY A 199 -8.15 -6.65 -0.77
C GLY A 199 -8.09 -7.11 0.68
N LEU A 200 -7.28 -6.44 1.51
CA LEU A 200 -7.17 -6.75 2.93
C LEU A 200 -8.50 -6.56 3.68
N ALA A 201 -9.29 -5.54 3.36
CA ALA A 201 -10.57 -5.29 4.02
C ALA A 201 -11.64 -6.33 3.69
N LEU A 202 -11.62 -6.88 2.47
CA LEU A 202 -12.52 -7.92 2.00
C LEU A 202 -12.00 -9.34 2.28
N GLY A 203 -10.78 -9.46 2.82
CA GLY A 203 -10.14 -10.76 3.07
C GLY A 203 -9.68 -11.45 1.79
N VAL A 204 -9.48 -10.71 0.71
CA VAL A 204 -8.91 -11.21 -0.55
C VAL A 204 -7.40 -11.03 -0.52
N PRO A 205 -6.61 -12.09 -0.78
CA PRO A 205 -5.16 -11.96 -0.83
C PRO A 205 -4.70 -10.92 -1.83
N VAL A 206 -3.65 -10.18 -1.47
CA VAL A 206 -3.04 -9.17 -2.33
C VAL A 206 -1.60 -9.57 -2.65
N VAL A 207 -1.19 -9.46 -3.91
CA VAL A 207 0.19 -9.70 -4.31
C VAL A 207 1.00 -8.42 -4.15
N ALA A 208 2.09 -8.51 -3.40
CA ALA A 208 3.14 -7.50 -3.33
C ALA A 208 4.29 -7.89 -4.25
N ALA A 209 4.52 -7.11 -5.30
CA ALA A 209 5.60 -7.38 -6.25
C ALA A 209 6.18 -6.06 -6.77
N ARG A 210 7.50 -5.98 -6.82
CA ARG A 210 8.21 -4.80 -7.34
C ARG A 210 8.55 -5.00 -8.81
N LEU A 211 8.19 -4.03 -9.63
CA LEU A 211 8.60 -3.92 -11.02
C LEU A 211 9.60 -2.76 -11.15
N ALA A 212 10.86 -3.06 -11.41
CA ALA A 212 11.84 -2.02 -11.74
C ALA A 212 11.46 -1.28 -13.03
N LYS A 213 10.89 -2.02 -13.98
CA LYS A 213 10.29 -1.52 -15.22
C LYS A 213 9.13 -2.43 -15.58
N PHE A 214 8.03 -1.84 -16.03
CA PHE A 214 6.91 -2.61 -16.56
C PHE A 214 7.32 -3.35 -17.83
N SER A 215 7.01 -4.65 -17.91
CA SER A 215 7.08 -5.47 -19.11
C SER A 215 6.01 -6.54 -19.06
N SER A 216 5.55 -6.99 -20.22
CA SER A 216 4.54 -8.05 -20.35
C SER A 216 5.00 -9.37 -19.71
N ASP A 217 6.27 -9.73 -19.87
CA ASP A 217 6.83 -10.97 -19.32
C ASP A 217 6.86 -10.92 -17.79
N ALA A 218 7.30 -9.79 -17.20
CA ALA A 218 7.30 -9.63 -15.76
C ALA A 218 5.87 -9.63 -15.19
N CYS A 219 4.93 -8.99 -15.89
CA CYS A 219 3.51 -8.99 -15.54
C CYS A 219 2.93 -10.42 -15.55
N ALA A 220 3.13 -11.17 -16.66
CA ALA A 220 2.66 -12.55 -16.79
C ALA A 220 3.29 -13.49 -15.74
N ARG A 221 4.56 -13.28 -15.40
CA ARG A 221 5.25 -14.02 -14.33
C ARG A 221 4.59 -13.76 -12.98
N ILE A 222 4.37 -12.51 -12.60
CA ILE A 222 3.76 -12.16 -11.31
C ILE A 222 2.34 -12.73 -11.21
N ILE A 223 1.55 -12.63 -12.29
CA ILE A 223 0.19 -13.16 -12.33
C ILE A 223 0.20 -14.68 -12.08
N ARG A 224 1.11 -15.40 -12.70
CA ARG A 224 1.25 -16.86 -12.53
C ARG A 224 1.78 -17.23 -11.14
N GLU A 225 2.86 -16.60 -10.66
CA GLU A 225 3.50 -16.93 -9.38
C GLU A 225 2.66 -16.49 -8.17
N GLY A 226 1.87 -15.45 -8.34
CA GLY A 226 0.97 -14.91 -7.32
C GLY A 226 -0.45 -15.48 -7.37
N ASP A 227 -0.74 -16.43 -8.27
CA ASP A 227 -2.10 -16.95 -8.47
C ASP A 227 -3.14 -15.84 -8.69
N VAL A 228 -2.73 -14.75 -9.34
CA VAL A 228 -3.56 -13.54 -9.51
C VAL A 228 -4.75 -13.83 -10.42
N ARG A 229 -5.93 -13.45 -9.96
CA ARG A 229 -7.19 -13.56 -10.70
C ARG A 229 -7.86 -12.23 -11.01
N ASN A 230 -7.47 -11.19 -10.27
CA ASN A 230 -8.07 -9.87 -10.34
C ASN A 230 -6.97 -8.82 -10.44
N VAL A 231 -6.96 -8.02 -11.49
CA VAL A 231 -5.90 -7.02 -11.70
C VAL A 231 -6.50 -5.62 -11.90
N PHE A 232 -5.93 -4.65 -11.20
CA PHE A 232 -6.11 -3.25 -11.55
C PHE A 232 -4.93 -2.78 -12.39
N PHE A 233 -5.15 -2.50 -13.67
CA PHE A 233 -4.15 -1.95 -14.57
C PHE A 233 -4.33 -0.45 -14.77
N PRO A 234 -3.31 0.38 -14.53
CA PRO A 234 -3.31 1.73 -15.09
C PRO A 234 -3.48 1.67 -16.63
N PRO A 235 -4.19 2.62 -17.26
CA PRO A 235 -4.40 2.63 -18.71
C PRO A 235 -3.11 2.56 -19.54
N THR A 236 -2.02 3.17 -19.03
CA THR A 236 -0.69 3.05 -19.66
C THR A 236 -0.19 1.60 -19.74
N ALA A 237 -0.38 0.82 -18.68
CA ALA A 237 0.01 -0.59 -18.67
C ALA A 237 -0.80 -1.40 -19.69
N LEU A 238 -2.11 -1.16 -19.81
CA LEU A 238 -2.96 -1.80 -20.81
C LEU A 238 -2.52 -1.44 -22.25
N ARG A 239 -2.16 -0.17 -22.49
CA ARG A 239 -1.63 0.25 -23.81
C ARG A 239 -0.33 -0.47 -24.16
N MET A 240 0.57 -0.66 -23.18
CA MET A 240 1.82 -1.40 -23.41
C MET A 240 1.56 -2.88 -23.71
N LEU A 241 0.73 -3.56 -22.90
CA LEU A 241 0.35 -4.96 -23.16
C LEU A 241 -0.26 -5.14 -24.54
N LYS A 242 -1.16 -4.22 -24.95
CA LYS A 242 -1.76 -4.24 -26.27
C LYS A 242 -0.73 -4.03 -27.38
N ALA A 243 0.19 -3.09 -27.22
CA ALA A 243 1.25 -2.81 -28.21
C ALA A 243 2.21 -3.99 -28.39
N GLU A 244 2.47 -4.76 -27.33
CA GLU A 244 3.29 -5.96 -27.34
C GLU A 244 2.53 -7.23 -27.79
N GLY A 245 1.22 -7.11 -28.06
CA GLY A 245 0.37 -8.24 -28.46
C GLY A 245 0.22 -9.31 -27.37
N THR A 246 0.40 -8.94 -26.12
CA THR A 246 0.43 -9.87 -25.00
C THR A 246 -0.98 -10.32 -24.62
N THR A 247 -1.17 -11.64 -24.52
CA THR A 247 -2.37 -12.25 -23.95
C THR A 247 -2.05 -12.77 -22.54
N ILE A 248 -2.82 -12.35 -21.56
CA ILE A 248 -2.72 -12.84 -20.18
C ILE A 248 -3.91 -13.75 -19.90
N ALA A 249 -3.63 -15.02 -19.68
CA ALA A 249 -4.63 -16.01 -19.35
C ALA A 249 -4.87 -16.10 -17.84
N GLY A 250 -6.02 -16.64 -17.43
CA GLY A 250 -6.33 -16.97 -16.03
C GLY A 250 -6.94 -15.84 -15.19
N LEU A 251 -7.02 -14.62 -15.73
CA LEU A 251 -7.68 -13.52 -15.05
C LEU A 251 -9.20 -13.69 -15.08
N ARG A 252 -9.85 -13.48 -13.94
CA ARG A 252 -11.32 -13.41 -13.80
C ARG A 252 -11.82 -11.99 -14.10
N SER A 253 -11.08 -11.00 -13.65
CA SER A 253 -11.47 -9.59 -13.84
C SER A 253 -10.27 -8.68 -14.04
N VAL A 254 -10.52 -7.60 -14.80
CA VAL A 254 -9.57 -6.51 -15.01
C VAL A 254 -10.31 -5.20 -14.81
N ALA A 255 -9.82 -4.39 -13.87
CA ALA A 255 -10.26 -3.01 -13.68
C ALA A 255 -9.20 -2.04 -14.20
N SER A 256 -9.60 -0.84 -14.60
CA SER A 256 -8.68 0.20 -15.08
C SER A 256 -9.25 1.58 -14.77
N GLY A 257 -8.36 2.51 -14.41
CA GLY A 257 -8.69 3.89 -14.13
C GLY A 257 -7.47 4.74 -13.85
N GLY A 258 -7.67 6.04 -13.66
CA GLY A 258 -6.59 6.93 -13.18
C GLY A 258 -5.82 7.66 -14.27
N GLU A 259 -6.43 8.04 -15.38
CA GLU A 259 -5.89 9.01 -16.37
C GLU A 259 -6.81 10.20 -16.56
#